data_7f2120abb55c048defda4c8debc8e70d
#
_entry.id   7f2120abb55c048defda4c8debc8e70d
#
_cell.length_a   1.000
_cell.length_b   1.000
_cell.length_c   1.000
_cell.angle_alpha   90.00
_cell.angle_beta   90.00
_cell.angle_gamma   90.00
#
_symmetry.space_group_name_H-M   'P 1'
#
loop_
_entity.id
_entity.type
_entity.pdbx_description
1 polymer ?
#
loop_
_entity_poly.entity_id
_entity_poly.type
_entity_poly.pdbx_seq_one_letter_code
_entity_poly.pdbx_strand_id
1 'polypeptide(L)'
;MRMDVPFLVDRFVAAERALRTAAPHELLDAVRHVLIQRYAARSVELFMADYGLTLLQPVSVLPHTTEPVSVHDSPAGRAFGAQQPHVEPVRDGLVRLHLPVTARGDRLGVLSVTLPDRERADEAVAELADVAQVLAHEVVVAERETDVYMQARRRDRLTLAAEMQWQLLPGRSCTRPEYRLGAQLEPAYAVFGDNFDWSATADHLTLYVTNGMGEGVEASLLTNLAISALRNARRAGLSLADQAALGDQAVYAHYRGGRHLSVLMLDFELATGLVSAVDAGSPRMLRLRDGVVERVELEAQLPLGMFEDTDYVCQELYAEPGDRLVFVSDGVYGVASPRGEAYGDAALARAIQATRLLPAAEVPGAVLRELKGHRGQSSSDDDALVVCLDWLGR
;
A
#
# COMPACT_ATOMS: atom_id res chain seq x y z
N MET A 1 41.47 -10.61 8.04
CA MET A 1 41.21 -10.89 9.46
C MET A 1 39.81 -11.47 9.52
N ARG A 2 39.62 -12.75 9.84
CA ARG A 2 38.26 -13.35 9.94
C ARG A 2 37.60 -12.75 11.18
N MET A 3 36.56 -11.93 10.98
CA MET A 3 35.67 -11.52 12.09
C MET A 3 34.96 -12.76 12.64
N ASP A 4 35.01 -12.93 13.95
CA ASP A 4 34.38 -14.07 14.62
C ASP A 4 32.86 -14.02 14.42
N VAL A 5 32.33 -15.05 13.77
CA VAL A 5 30.87 -15.27 13.58
C VAL A 5 30.04 -15.07 14.86
N PRO A 6 30.51 -15.45 16.08
CA PRO A 6 29.83 -15.18 17.34
C PRO A 6 29.59 -13.69 17.64
N PHE A 7 30.50 -12.81 17.24
CA PHE A 7 30.39 -11.37 17.53
C PHE A 7 29.35 -10.66 16.64
N LEU A 8 29.19 -11.10 15.40
CA LEU A 8 28.15 -10.60 14.47
C LEU A 8 26.74 -10.99 14.92
N VAL A 9 26.56 -12.27 15.31
CA VAL A 9 25.28 -12.77 15.84
C VAL A 9 24.87 -12.02 17.10
N ASP A 10 25.83 -11.62 17.95
CA ASP A 10 25.55 -10.89 19.19
C ASP A 10 25.05 -9.46 18.95
N ARG A 11 25.50 -8.76 17.87
CA ARG A 11 25.05 -7.41 17.53
C ARG A 11 23.61 -7.36 17.03
N PHE A 12 23.26 -8.25 16.10
CA PHE A 12 21.88 -8.37 15.59
C PHE A 12 20.90 -8.77 16.70
N VAL A 13 21.22 -9.81 17.47
CA VAL A 13 20.40 -10.27 18.60
C VAL A 13 20.19 -9.16 19.64
N ALA A 14 21.20 -8.32 19.88
CA ALA A 14 21.05 -7.17 20.77
C ALA A 14 20.06 -6.13 20.22
N ALA A 15 20.10 -5.86 18.92
CA ALA A 15 19.18 -4.93 18.27
C ALA A 15 17.75 -5.48 18.24
N GLU A 16 17.57 -6.74 17.85
CA GLU A 16 16.26 -7.42 17.86
C GLU A 16 15.66 -7.42 19.27
N ARG A 17 16.44 -7.78 20.28
CA ARG A 17 15.98 -7.79 21.67
C ARG A 17 15.57 -6.40 22.15
N ALA A 18 16.36 -5.36 21.82
CA ALA A 18 16.05 -3.99 22.18
C ALA A 18 14.72 -3.55 21.58
N LEU A 19 14.49 -3.83 20.29
CA LEU A 19 13.24 -3.51 19.60
C LEU A 19 12.03 -4.23 20.20
N ARG A 20 12.16 -5.53 20.50
CA ARG A 20 11.07 -6.34 21.09
C ARG A 20 10.72 -5.96 22.52
N THR A 21 11.62 -5.33 23.26
CA THR A 21 11.43 -4.98 24.67
C THR A 21 11.21 -3.49 24.91
N ALA A 22 11.38 -2.65 23.88
CA ALA A 22 11.14 -1.22 23.96
C ALA A 22 9.64 -0.91 24.13
N ALA A 23 9.34 0.21 24.75
CA ALA A 23 7.99 0.76 24.70
C ALA A 23 7.63 1.14 23.24
N PRO A 24 6.34 1.01 22.84
CA PRO A 24 5.91 1.25 21.45
C PRO A 24 6.37 2.57 20.86
N HIS A 25 6.41 3.64 21.64
CA HIS A 25 6.83 4.98 21.22
C HIS A 25 8.35 5.20 21.23
N GLU A 26 9.13 4.25 21.75
CA GLU A 26 10.59 4.35 21.96
C GLU A 26 11.41 3.49 20.99
N LEU A 27 10.80 2.85 19.97
CA LEU A 27 11.52 1.92 19.07
C LEU A 27 12.72 2.58 18.39
N LEU A 28 12.58 3.86 17.94
CA LEU A 28 13.68 4.59 17.34
C LEU A 28 14.84 4.81 18.33
N ASP A 29 14.54 5.18 19.56
CA ASP A 29 15.58 5.42 20.57
C ASP A 29 16.26 4.12 21.01
N ALA A 30 15.52 3.03 21.12
CA ALA A 30 16.04 1.72 21.42
C ALA A 30 17.01 1.22 20.34
N VAL A 31 16.61 1.28 19.05
CA VAL A 31 17.49 0.87 17.96
C VAL A 31 18.67 1.80 17.81
N ARG A 32 18.48 3.12 17.95
CA ARG A 32 19.56 4.12 17.93
C ARG A 32 20.63 3.81 18.95
N HIS A 33 20.23 3.54 20.18
CA HIS A 33 21.17 3.21 21.26
C HIS A 33 22.05 2.01 20.92
N VAL A 34 21.46 0.92 20.44
CA VAL A 34 22.22 -0.28 20.07
C VAL A 34 23.11 -0.02 18.85
N LEU A 35 22.63 0.69 17.82
CA LEU A 35 23.43 0.95 16.63
C LEU A 35 24.62 1.86 16.92
N ILE A 36 24.47 2.85 17.80
CA ILE A 36 25.60 3.66 18.27
C ILE A 36 26.63 2.82 19.01
N GLN A 37 26.19 1.98 19.93
CA GLN A 37 27.10 1.19 20.79
C GLN A 37 27.78 0.04 20.05
N ARG A 38 27.07 -0.67 19.17
CA ARG A 38 27.52 -1.93 18.59
C ARG A 38 28.03 -1.82 17.15
N TYR A 39 27.58 -0.80 16.42
CA TYR A 39 27.95 -0.57 15.01
C TYR A 39 28.75 0.72 14.83
N ALA A 40 29.06 1.44 15.92
CA ALA A 40 29.72 2.73 15.89
C ALA A 40 28.96 3.78 15.04
N ALA A 41 27.64 3.68 14.92
CA ALA A 41 26.83 4.65 14.22
C ALA A 41 27.00 6.06 14.82
N ARG A 42 27.04 7.08 13.95
CA ARG A 42 27.12 8.49 14.34
C ARG A 42 25.76 9.13 14.47
N SER A 43 24.83 8.73 13.59
CA SER A 43 23.41 9.10 13.68
C SER A 43 22.53 7.96 13.19
N VAL A 44 21.30 7.92 13.68
CA VAL A 44 20.26 6.97 13.28
C VAL A 44 18.97 7.76 13.18
N GLU A 45 18.34 7.72 12.02
CA GLU A 45 17.10 8.45 11.71
C GLU A 45 16.10 7.49 11.09
N LEU A 46 14.86 7.54 11.52
CA LEU A 46 13.76 6.80 10.91
C LEU A 46 12.84 7.78 10.17
N PHE A 47 12.58 7.48 8.91
CA PHE A 47 11.65 8.21 8.09
C PHE A 47 10.45 7.31 7.75
N MET A 48 9.24 7.83 7.93
CA MET A 48 8.00 7.19 7.49
C MET A 48 7.53 7.79 6.17
N ALA A 49 7.07 6.95 5.25
CA ALA A 49 6.46 7.42 4.03
C ALA A 49 5.09 8.08 4.33
N ASP A 50 4.88 9.29 3.80
CA ASP A 50 3.61 9.97 3.95
C ASP A 50 2.45 9.23 3.26
N TYR A 51 1.21 9.61 3.56
CA TYR A 51 0.04 8.96 2.97
C TYR A 51 -0.02 9.09 1.45
N GLY A 52 0.53 10.18 0.88
CA GLY A 52 0.60 10.39 -0.57
C GLY A 52 1.81 9.74 -1.24
N LEU A 53 2.72 9.07 -0.52
CA LEU A 53 3.98 8.50 -1.02
C LEU A 53 4.85 9.53 -1.78
N THR A 54 4.84 10.77 -1.31
CA THR A 54 5.60 11.87 -1.92
C THR A 54 6.82 12.26 -1.09
N LEU A 55 6.72 12.13 0.23
CA LEU A 55 7.75 12.49 1.19
C LEU A 55 8.04 11.33 2.15
N LEU A 56 9.27 11.29 2.60
CA LEU A 56 9.73 10.53 3.75
C LEU A 56 9.85 11.49 4.92
N GLN A 57 9.00 11.33 5.91
CA GLN A 57 8.87 12.22 7.06
C GLN A 57 9.65 11.67 8.25
N PRO A 58 10.49 12.46 8.92
CA PRO A 58 11.26 11.97 10.05
C PRO A 58 10.35 11.64 11.24
N VAL A 59 10.60 10.49 11.87
CA VAL A 59 10.08 10.17 13.20
C VAL A 59 10.97 10.92 14.19
N SER A 60 10.46 12.01 14.75
CA SER A 60 11.25 12.83 15.65
C SER A 60 10.43 13.26 16.86
N VAL A 61 11.12 13.37 17.98
CA VAL A 61 10.62 14.05 19.18
C VAL A 61 10.93 15.55 19.00
N LEU A 62 9.99 16.42 19.35
CA LEU A 62 10.19 17.86 19.28
C LEU A 62 11.41 18.33 20.13
N PRO A 63 12.20 19.30 19.65
CA PRO A 63 12.04 20.05 18.41
C PRO A 63 12.53 19.25 17.19
N HIS A 64 11.81 19.34 16.05
CA HIS A 64 12.20 18.70 14.80
C HIS A 64 13.52 19.27 14.30
N THR A 65 14.53 18.42 14.15
CA THR A 65 15.86 18.79 13.65
C THR A 65 16.15 18.24 12.27
N THR A 66 15.31 17.36 11.76
CA THR A 66 15.47 16.69 10.47
C THR A 66 14.33 17.10 9.54
N GLU A 67 14.68 17.53 8.33
CA GLU A 67 13.70 17.92 7.30
C GLU A 67 13.17 16.69 6.57
N PRO A 68 11.91 16.72 6.13
CA PRO A 68 11.36 15.72 5.21
C PRO A 68 12.16 15.66 3.91
N VAL A 69 12.28 14.46 3.33
CA VAL A 69 12.98 14.26 2.05
C VAL A 69 12.06 13.67 1.00
N SER A 70 12.31 14.00 -0.28
CA SER A 70 11.49 13.49 -1.39
C SER A 70 11.64 11.98 -1.55
N VAL A 71 10.52 11.28 -1.79
CA VAL A 71 10.51 9.87 -2.21
C VAL A 71 11.18 9.69 -3.57
N HIS A 72 11.07 10.67 -4.48
CA HIS A 72 11.55 10.54 -5.86
C HIS A 72 12.97 11.05 -6.07
N ASP A 73 13.38 12.12 -5.35
CA ASP A 73 14.59 12.88 -5.63
C ASP A 73 15.62 12.84 -4.49
N SER A 74 15.63 11.80 -3.65
CA SER A 74 16.59 11.69 -2.55
C SER A 74 17.28 10.33 -2.50
N PRO A 75 18.46 10.22 -1.87
CA PRO A 75 19.11 8.93 -1.62
C PRO A 75 18.24 7.97 -0.79
N ALA A 76 17.56 8.47 0.23
CA ALA A 76 16.61 7.70 1.02
C ALA A 76 15.41 7.22 0.16
N GLY A 77 14.90 8.10 -0.72
CA GLY A 77 13.85 7.76 -1.67
C GLY A 77 14.27 6.68 -2.66
N ARG A 78 15.53 6.65 -3.09
CA ARG A 78 16.06 5.55 -3.91
C ARG A 78 16.02 4.20 -3.18
N ALA A 79 16.42 4.17 -1.91
CA ALA A 79 16.31 2.96 -1.10
C ALA A 79 14.84 2.52 -0.94
N PHE A 80 13.96 3.47 -0.68
CA PHE A 80 12.51 3.24 -0.55
C PHE A 80 11.90 2.67 -1.83
N GLY A 81 12.19 3.25 -2.99
CA GLY A 81 11.66 2.78 -4.29
C GLY A 81 12.25 1.44 -4.70
N ALA A 82 13.58 1.31 -4.70
CA ALA A 82 14.26 0.08 -5.10
C ALA A 82 14.10 -1.09 -4.13
N GLN A 83 13.68 -0.83 -2.88
CA GLN A 83 13.59 -1.83 -1.80
C GLN A 83 14.92 -2.55 -1.55
N GLN A 84 16.00 -1.80 -1.67
CA GLN A 84 17.36 -2.26 -1.46
C GLN A 84 18.16 -1.22 -0.67
N PRO A 85 19.16 -1.64 0.11
CA PRO A 85 20.06 -0.72 0.77
C PRO A 85 20.73 0.24 -0.24
N HIS A 86 20.77 1.52 0.10
CA HIS A 86 21.46 2.53 -0.69
C HIS A 86 22.53 3.24 0.15
N VAL A 87 23.73 3.36 -0.40
CA VAL A 87 24.89 3.95 0.30
C VAL A 87 25.20 5.31 -0.30
N GLU A 88 25.23 6.34 0.55
CA GLU A 88 25.54 7.73 0.21
C GLU A 88 26.83 8.18 0.92
N PRO A 89 27.84 8.71 0.21
CA PRO A 89 28.97 9.37 0.85
C PRO A 89 28.53 10.70 1.49
N VAL A 90 29.01 10.95 2.72
CA VAL A 90 28.76 12.18 3.46
C VAL A 90 30.13 12.91 3.66
N ARG A 91 30.09 14.15 4.16
CA ARG A 91 31.31 14.91 4.46
C ARG A 91 32.19 14.19 5.50
N ASP A 92 33.45 14.52 5.53
CA ASP A 92 34.44 14.03 6.52
C ASP A 92 34.66 12.50 6.49
N GLY A 93 34.46 11.87 5.31
CA GLY A 93 34.67 10.45 5.11
C GLY A 93 33.55 9.57 5.68
N LEU A 94 32.51 10.17 6.28
CA LEU A 94 31.34 9.44 6.77
C LEU A 94 30.54 8.86 5.60
N VAL A 95 29.80 7.81 5.88
CA VAL A 95 28.91 7.16 4.92
C VAL A 95 27.53 7.00 5.55
N ARG A 96 26.49 7.35 4.81
CA ARG A 96 25.09 7.13 5.22
C ARG A 96 24.51 5.96 4.45
N LEU A 97 23.99 5.01 5.20
CA LEU A 97 23.31 3.83 4.69
C LEU A 97 21.81 4.01 4.87
N HIS A 98 21.07 3.96 3.78
CA HIS A 98 19.61 4.01 3.76
C HIS A 98 19.06 2.61 3.57
N LEU A 99 18.24 2.14 4.51
CA LEU A 99 17.71 0.78 4.60
C LEU A 99 16.18 0.83 4.49
N PRO A 100 15.56 0.11 3.56
CA PRO A 100 14.10 0.03 3.49
C PRO A 100 13.51 -0.55 4.78
N VAL A 101 12.51 0.10 5.33
CA VAL A 101 11.69 -0.39 6.44
C VAL A 101 10.41 -0.95 5.86
N THR A 102 10.35 -2.28 5.71
CA THR A 102 9.31 -2.97 4.96
C THR A 102 8.84 -4.21 5.69
N ALA A 103 7.53 -4.33 5.91
CA ALA A 103 6.90 -5.48 6.54
C ALA A 103 6.09 -6.28 5.51
N ARG A 104 6.54 -7.51 5.18
CA ARG A 104 5.86 -8.43 4.24
C ARG A 104 5.54 -7.81 2.86
N GLY A 105 6.38 -6.89 2.41
CA GLY A 105 6.21 -6.15 1.14
C GLY A 105 5.57 -4.77 1.33
N ASP A 106 4.91 -4.49 2.44
CA ASP A 106 4.38 -3.15 2.72
C ASP A 106 5.49 -2.18 3.10
N ARG A 107 5.58 -1.09 2.34
CA ARG A 107 6.68 -0.12 2.38
C ARG A 107 6.35 0.98 3.39
N LEU A 108 6.91 0.88 4.59
CA LEU A 108 6.61 1.82 5.68
C LEU A 108 7.49 3.07 5.63
N GLY A 109 8.78 2.89 5.29
CA GLY A 109 9.72 4.00 5.35
C GLY A 109 11.17 3.59 5.10
N VAL A 110 12.10 4.36 5.68
CA VAL A 110 13.56 4.16 5.56
C VAL A 110 14.25 4.41 6.90
N LEU A 111 15.10 3.50 7.30
CA LEU A 111 16.07 3.70 8.39
C LEU A 111 17.40 4.19 7.79
N SER A 112 17.85 5.38 8.20
CA SER A 112 19.10 5.97 7.77
C SER A 112 20.13 5.91 8.89
N VAL A 113 21.26 5.25 8.61
CA VAL A 113 22.34 5.05 9.59
C VAL A 113 23.63 5.66 9.06
N THR A 114 24.22 6.64 9.76
CA THR A 114 25.51 7.21 9.39
C THR A 114 26.63 6.46 10.10
N LEU A 115 27.56 5.92 9.32
CA LEU A 115 28.71 5.14 9.78
C LEU A 115 30.02 5.90 9.55
N PRO A 116 31.09 5.57 10.30
CA PRO A 116 32.37 6.27 10.23
C PRO A 116 33.08 6.23 8.87
N ASP A 117 32.90 5.13 8.12
CA ASP A 117 33.57 4.88 6.85
C ASP A 117 32.82 3.84 6.00
N ARG A 118 33.27 3.66 4.75
CA ARG A 118 32.71 2.73 3.78
C ARG A 118 32.92 1.27 4.14
N GLU A 119 34.06 0.92 4.70
CA GLU A 119 34.39 -0.47 5.07
C GLU A 119 33.38 -1.00 6.09
N ARG A 120 33.08 -0.21 7.12
CA ARG A 120 32.06 -0.56 8.14
C ARG A 120 30.65 -0.64 7.56
N ALA A 121 30.33 0.21 6.59
CA ALA A 121 29.05 0.15 5.92
C ALA A 121 28.89 -1.14 5.12
N ASP A 122 29.91 -1.52 4.35
CA ASP A 122 29.90 -2.74 3.53
C ASP A 122 29.88 -4.02 4.40
N GLU A 123 30.53 -3.99 5.58
CA GLU A 123 30.49 -5.11 6.56
C GLU A 123 29.15 -5.26 7.26
N ALA A 124 28.42 -4.15 7.49
CA ALA A 124 27.23 -4.14 8.33
C ALA A 124 25.91 -4.11 7.53
N VAL A 125 25.95 -3.87 6.23
CA VAL A 125 24.75 -3.60 5.41
C VAL A 125 23.71 -4.70 5.47
N ALA A 126 24.12 -5.96 5.39
CA ALA A 126 23.19 -7.10 5.43
C ALA A 126 22.51 -7.21 6.81
N GLU A 127 23.30 -7.13 7.88
CA GLU A 127 22.82 -7.22 9.25
C GLU A 127 21.89 -6.03 9.62
N LEU A 128 22.24 -4.82 9.16
CA LEU A 128 21.42 -3.63 9.38
C LEU A 128 20.12 -3.67 8.54
N ALA A 129 20.12 -4.32 7.37
CA ALA A 129 18.90 -4.57 6.61
C ALA A 129 17.96 -5.50 7.37
N ASP A 130 18.47 -6.55 8.02
CA ASP A 130 17.68 -7.43 8.88
C ASP A 130 17.12 -6.68 10.10
N VAL A 131 17.91 -5.79 10.71
CA VAL A 131 17.44 -4.91 11.80
C VAL A 131 16.30 -4.00 11.31
N ALA A 132 16.39 -3.44 10.10
CA ALA A 132 15.34 -2.61 9.53
C ALA A 132 14.04 -3.40 9.27
N GLN A 133 14.13 -4.69 8.91
CA GLN A 133 12.95 -5.56 8.77
C GLN A 133 12.31 -5.85 10.14
N VAL A 134 13.11 -6.14 11.18
CA VAL A 134 12.57 -6.30 12.54
C VAL A 134 11.88 -5.02 12.98
N LEU A 135 12.53 -3.87 12.81
CA LEU A 135 11.93 -2.56 13.13
C LEU A 135 10.60 -2.35 12.40
N ALA A 136 10.49 -2.75 11.13
CA ALA A 136 9.26 -2.63 10.36
C ALA A 136 8.09 -3.41 11.00
N HIS A 137 8.34 -4.64 11.45
CA HIS A 137 7.33 -5.45 12.12
C HIS A 137 6.93 -4.86 13.48
N GLU A 138 7.90 -4.38 14.25
CA GLU A 138 7.62 -3.75 15.54
C GLU A 138 6.86 -2.43 15.38
N VAL A 139 7.15 -1.62 14.35
CA VAL A 139 6.37 -0.41 14.02
C VAL A 139 4.91 -0.75 13.74
N VAL A 140 4.62 -1.76 12.91
CA VAL A 140 3.24 -2.19 12.61
C VAL A 140 2.49 -2.63 13.87
N VAL A 141 3.18 -3.29 14.81
CA VAL A 141 2.58 -3.68 16.10
C VAL A 141 2.38 -2.44 16.98
N ALA A 142 3.37 -1.57 17.05
CA ALA A 142 3.35 -0.37 17.88
C ALA A 142 2.26 0.65 17.47
N GLU A 143 1.89 0.73 16.19
CA GLU A 143 0.80 1.59 15.69
C GLU A 143 -0.56 1.30 16.34
N ARG A 144 -0.73 0.17 17.04
CA ARG A 144 -1.92 -0.15 17.83
C ARG A 144 -1.95 0.51 19.22
N GLU A 145 -0.79 0.99 19.70
CA GLU A 145 -0.60 1.47 21.06
C GLU A 145 -0.05 2.90 21.12
N THR A 146 0.45 3.44 19.99
CA THR A 146 1.00 4.80 19.89
C THR A 146 0.70 5.45 18.55
N ASP A 147 0.49 6.77 18.56
CA ASP A 147 0.27 7.58 17.35
C ASP A 147 1.56 8.06 16.70
N VAL A 148 2.73 7.84 17.29
CA VAL A 148 4.01 8.44 16.87
C VAL A 148 4.31 8.20 15.40
N TYR A 149 4.15 6.97 14.92
CA TYR A 149 4.47 6.59 13.53
C TYR A 149 3.40 7.08 12.55
N MET A 150 2.13 7.01 12.93
CA MET A 150 1.03 7.56 12.13
C MET A 150 1.09 9.08 12.05
N GLN A 151 1.50 9.77 13.12
CA GLN A 151 1.75 11.21 13.09
C GLN A 151 2.90 11.58 12.14
N ALA A 152 3.99 10.82 12.16
CA ALA A 152 5.11 11.01 11.25
C ALA A 152 4.73 10.83 9.78
N ARG A 153 3.70 10.05 9.45
CA ARG A 153 3.19 9.87 8.07
C ARG A 153 2.33 11.03 7.57
N ARG A 154 2.01 12.02 8.41
CA ARG A 154 1.14 13.15 8.07
C ARG A 154 1.95 14.34 7.59
N ARG A 155 1.99 14.56 6.28
CA ARG A 155 2.50 15.82 5.73
C ARG A 155 1.58 16.99 6.08
N ASP A 156 0.27 16.75 6.00
CA ASP A 156 -0.78 17.71 6.28
C ASP A 156 -1.82 17.08 7.22
N ARG A 157 -2.70 17.92 7.78
CA ARG A 157 -3.81 17.44 8.60
C ARG A 157 -4.80 16.64 7.74
N LEU A 158 -5.11 15.43 8.15
CA LEU A 158 -6.18 14.64 7.56
C LEU A 158 -7.56 15.22 7.90
N THR A 159 -8.50 15.14 6.96
CA THR A 159 -9.92 15.29 7.31
C THR A 159 -10.38 14.08 8.12
N LEU A 160 -11.50 14.19 8.83
CA LEU A 160 -12.07 13.05 9.55
C LEU A 160 -12.38 11.88 8.61
N ALA A 161 -12.90 12.17 7.43
CA ALA A 161 -13.17 11.17 6.40
C ALA A 161 -11.90 10.42 5.98
N ALA A 162 -10.80 11.15 5.69
CA ALA A 162 -9.52 10.54 5.34
C ALA A 162 -8.94 9.71 6.50
N GLU A 163 -9.06 10.17 7.74
CA GLU A 163 -8.65 9.39 8.91
C GLU A 163 -9.38 8.05 9.00
N MET A 164 -10.72 8.06 8.86
CA MET A 164 -11.55 6.85 8.87
C MET A 164 -11.14 5.89 7.74
N GLN A 165 -10.84 6.41 6.56
CA GLN A 165 -10.45 5.61 5.41
C GLN A 165 -9.07 4.98 5.58
N TRP A 166 -8.07 5.73 6.03
CA TRP A 166 -6.73 5.19 6.28
C TRP A 166 -6.72 4.13 7.37
N GLN A 167 -7.60 4.23 8.39
CA GLN A 167 -7.77 3.18 9.39
C GLN A 167 -8.46 1.93 8.83
N LEU A 168 -9.29 2.08 7.80
CA LEU A 168 -9.98 0.95 7.17
C LEU A 168 -9.08 0.19 6.18
N LEU A 169 -8.18 0.88 5.47
CA LEU A 169 -7.31 0.31 4.45
C LEU A 169 -6.36 -0.75 5.03
N PRO A 170 -6.14 -1.88 4.32
CA PRO A 170 -5.08 -2.83 4.64
C PRO A 170 -3.70 -2.25 4.27
N GLY A 171 -2.64 -3.04 4.47
CA GLY A 171 -1.32 -2.70 3.92
C GLY A 171 -1.39 -2.43 2.41
N ARG A 172 -0.67 -1.41 1.95
CA ARG A 172 -0.70 -0.95 0.56
C ARG A 172 0.07 -1.84 -0.40
N SER A 173 0.87 -2.74 0.10
CA SER A 173 1.54 -3.74 -0.71
C SER A 173 1.75 -5.05 0.04
N CYS A 174 1.83 -6.13 -0.73
CA CYS A 174 2.07 -7.47 -0.22
C CYS A 174 2.90 -8.24 -1.23
N THR A 175 3.86 -9.02 -0.74
CA THR A 175 4.68 -9.91 -1.57
C THR A 175 4.55 -11.34 -1.07
N ARG A 176 4.15 -12.23 -1.96
CA ARG A 176 4.08 -13.67 -1.79
C ARG A 176 4.82 -14.36 -2.95
N PRO A 177 5.17 -15.64 -2.83
CA PRO A 177 5.73 -16.38 -3.97
C PRO A 177 4.84 -16.35 -5.21
N GLU A 178 3.51 -16.44 -5.01
CA GLU A 178 2.51 -16.56 -6.06
C GLU A 178 2.11 -15.21 -6.67
N TYR A 179 2.29 -14.09 -5.96
CA TYR A 179 1.87 -12.78 -6.44
C TYR A 179 2.59 -11.62 -5.74
N ARG A 180 2.50 -10.45 -6.38
CA ARG A 180 2.90 -9.17 -5.79
C ARG A 180 1.76 -8.18 -5.97
N LEU A 181 1.36 -7.54 -4.87
CA LEU A 181 0.28 -6.56 -4.85
C LEU A 181 0.83 -5.19 -4.50
N GLY A 182 0.32 -4.14 -5.15
CA GLY A 182 0.52 -2.75 -4.80
C GLY A 182 -0.75 -1.95 -4.99
N ALA A 183 -1.02 -0.97 -4.11
CA ALA A 183 -2.21 -0.13 -4.18
C ALA A 183 -1.91 1.30 -3.76
N GLN A 184 -2.60 2.26 -4.37
CA GLN A 184 -2.53 3.67 -3.99
C GLN A 184 -3.87 4.35 -4.27
N LEU A 185 -4.26 5.23 -3.35
CA LEU A 185 -5.44 6.07 -3.41
C LEU A 185 -5.01 7.55 -3.41
N GLU A 186 -5.58 8.36 -4.30
CA GLU A 186 -5.44 9.82 -4.33
C GLU A 186 -6.82 10.49 -4.44
N PRO A 187 -7.03 11.64 -3.78
CA PRO A 187 -6.09 12.36 -2.93
C PRO A 187 -5.95 11.73 -1.54
N ALA A 188 -4.73 11.76 -0.99
CA ALA A 188 -4.44 11.12 0.30
C ALA A 188 -5.04 11.84 1.52
N TYR A 189 -5.43 13.09 1.38
CA TYR A 189 -5.87 13.97 2.48
C TYR A 189 -7.33 14.44 2.39
N ALA A 190 -8.00 14.13 1.28
CA ALA A 190 -9.44 14.31 1.08
C ALA A 190 -10.00 13.01 0.46
N VAL A 191 -11.25 12.65 0.76
CA VAL A 191 -11.79 11.33 0.45
C VAL A 191 -13.21 11.43 -0.06
N PHE A 192 -13.50 10.64 -1.11
CA PHE A 192 -14.80 10.53 -1.77
C PHE A 192 -15.43 9.14 -1.66
N GLY A 193 -14.76 8.16 -1.03
CA GLY A 193 -15.34 6.88 -0.68
C GLY A 193 -14.71 5.65 -1.34
N ASP A 194 -13.74 5.81 -2.23
CA ASP A 194 -13.00 4.70 -2.82
C ASP A 194 -12.19 3.93 -1.78
N ASN A 195 -12.15 2.61 -1.93
CA ASN A 195 -11.40 1.76 -1.01
C ASN A 195 -10.95 0.48 -1.70
N PHE A 196 -9.95 -0.18 -1.13
CA PHE A 196 -9.61 -1.56 -1.46
C PHE A 196 -9.43 -2.35 -0.18
N ASP A 197 -9.68 -3.64 -0.25
CA ASP A 197 -9.41 -4.57 0.84
C ASP A 197 -8.86 -5.87 0.30
N TRP A 198 -7.93 -6.48 1.01
CA TRP A 198 -7.42 -7.79 0.65
C TRP A 198 -7.18 -8.67 1.87
N SER A 199 -7.25 -9.96 1.64
CA SER A 199 -6.92 -10.98 2.64
C SER A 199 -6.32 -12.19 1.96
N ALA A 200 -5.29 -12.77 2.56
CA ALA A 200 -4.64 -13.95 2.03
C ALA A 200 -4.68 -15.11 3.04
N THR A 201 -5.01 -16.29 2.55
CA THR A 201 -4.87 -17.57 3.25
C THR A 201 -3.70 -18.37 2.66
N ALA A 202 -3.56 -19.65 3.02
CA ALA A 202 -2.59 -20.55 2.40
C ALA A 202 -2.90 -20.81 0.92
N ASP A 203 -4.18 -20.79 0.55
CA ASP A 203 -4.68 -21.27 -0.74
C ASP A 203 -5.37 -20.19 -1.57
N HIS A 204 -5.77 -19.07 -0.98
CA HIS A 204 -6.54 -18.02 -1.63
C HIS A 204 -6.02 -16.61 -1.34
N LEU A 205 -6.18 -15.73 -2.32
CA LEU A 205 -6.12 -14.28 -2.18
C LEU A 205 -7.49 -13.70 -2.52
N THR A 206 -8.16 -13.09 -1.53
CA THR A 206 -9.39 -12.32 -1.77
C THR A 206 -9.04 -10.85 -1.91
N LEU A 207 -9.56 -10.17 -2.94
CA LEU A 207 -9.38 -8.74 -3.21
C LEU A 207 -10.74 -8.08 -3.47
N TYR A 208 -11.00 -6.96 -2.80
CA TYR A 208 -12.13 -6.08 -3.09
C TYR A 208 -11.63 -4.72 -3.52
N VAL A 209 -12.24 -4.16 -4.55
CA VAL A 209 -12.02 -2.78 -5.02
C VAL A 209 -13.37 -2.11 -5.02
N THR A 210 -13.52 -1.05 -4.24
CA THR A 210 -14.82 -0.38 -4.05
C THR A 210 -14.78 1.05 -4.54
N ASN A 211 -15.94 1.52 -4.99
CA ASN A 211 -16.20 2.91 -5.27
C ASN A 211 -17.45 3.32 -4.49
N GLY A 212 -17.27 4.20 -3.51
CA GLY A 212 -18.32 4.66 -2.61
C GLY A 212 -19.03 5.90 -3.13
N MET A 213 -20.35 5.92 -3.06
CA MET A 213 -21.16 7.06 -3.46
C MET A 213 -21.07 8.22 -2.46
N GLY A 214 -20.80 9.44 -2.95
CA GLY A 214 -20.83 10.67 -2.17
C GLY A 214 -19.44 11.19 -1.79
N GLU A 215 -19.37 12.08 -0.80
CA GLU A 215 -18.13 12.71 -0.36
C GLU A 215 -18.06 12.84 1.16
N GLY A 216 -16.84 13.00 1.67
CA GLY A 216 -16.59 13.31 3.08
C GLY A 216 -16.99 12.16 4.02
N VAL A 217 -17.44 12.51 5.23
CA VAL A 217 -17.71 11.54 6.32
C VAL A 217 -18.80 10.55 5.93
N GLU A 218 -19.81 10.97 5.17
CA GLU A 218 -20.93 10.10 4.77
C GLU A 218 -20.47 9.00 3.79
N ALA A 219 -19.59 9.34 2.84
CA ALA A 219 -18.99 8.33 1.95
C ALA A 219 -18.11 7.36 2.73
N SER A 220 -17.30 7.86 3.67
CA SER A 220 -16.48 7.01 4.54
C SER A 220 -17.31 6.08 5.43
N LEU A 221 -18.47 6.52 5.93
CA LEU A 221 -19.39 5.68 6.72
C LEU A 221 -19.99 4.57 5.86
N LEU A 222 -20.44 4.88 4.63
CA LEU A 222 -20.94 3.89 3.69
C LEU A 222 -19.90 2.82 3.38
N THR A 223 -18.69 3.25 3.01
CA THR A 223 -17.57 2.34 2.68
C THR A 223 -17.17 1.50 3.90
N ASN A 224 -17.11 2.10 5.09
CA ASN A 224 -16.80 1.38 6.33
C ASN A 224 -17.83 0.31 6.65
N LEU A 225 -19.13 0.61 6.51
CA LEU A 225 -20.21 -0.35 6.71
C LEU A 225 -20.09 -1.52 5.72
N ALA A 226 -19.94 -1.22 4.42
CA ALA A 226 -19.84 -2.25 3.38
C ALA A 226 -18.61 -3.15 3.57
N ILE A 227 -17.40 -2.56 3.71
CA ILE A 227 -16.17 -3.34 3.93
C ILE A 227 -16.23 -4.16 5.21
N SER A 228 -16.81 -3.62 6.29
CA SER A 228 -16.97 -4.38 7.54
C SER A 228 -17.93 -5.56 7.37
N ALA A 229 -19.01 -5.42 6.62
CA ALA A 229 -19.94 -6.50 6.31
C ALA A 229 -19.26 -7.58 5.45
N LEU A 230 -18.55 -7.19 4.39
CA LEU A 230 -17.79 -8.09 3.53
C LEU A 230 -16.70 -8.85 4.30
N ARG A 231 -15.94 -8.16 5.17
CA ARG A 231 -14.94 -8.80 6.06
C ARG A 231 -15.58 -9.80 7.03
N ASN A 232 -16.75 -9.47 7.57
CA ASN A 232 -17.48 -10.37 8.46
C ASN A 232 -17.93 -11.64 7.72
N ALA A 233 -18.51 -11.48 6.53
CA ALA A 233 -18.94 -12.59 5.67
C ALA A 233 -17.77 -13.50 5.26
N ARG A 234 -16.65 -12.91 4.82
CA ARG A 234 -15.40 -13.62 4.50
C ARG A 234 -14.88 -14.42 5.69
N ARG A 235 -14.83 -13.82 6.88
CA ARG A 235 -14.38 -14.48 8.12
C ARG A 235 -15.32 -15.61 8.57
N ALA A 236 -16.58 -15.57 8.16
CA ALA A 236 -17.54 -16.65 8.36
C ALA A 236 -17.40 -17.78 7.32
N GLY A 237 -16.50 -17.66 6.35
CA GLY A 237 -16.26 -18.67 5.31
C GLY A 237 -17.34 -18.74 4.24
N LEU A 238 -18.09 -17.66 4.03
CA LEU A 238 -19.13 -17.60 3.00
C LEU A 238 -18.52 -17.54 1.60
N SER A 239 -19.27 -18.04 0.61
CA SER A 239 -18.88 -17.90 -0.80
C SER A 239 -18.81 -16.41 -1.21
N LEU A 240 -18.12 -16.10 -2.31
CA LEU A 240 -17.96 -14.71 -2.77
C LEU A 240 -19.34 -14.07 -3.09
N ALA A 241 -20.27 -14.83 -3.68
CA ALA A 241 -21.65 -14.39 -3.94
C ALA A 241 -22.43 -14.11 -2.64
N ASP A 242 -22.34 -15.01 -1.63
CA ASP A 242 -22.97 -14.80 -0.34
C ASP A 242 -22.36 -13.63 0.43
N GLN A 243 -21.05 -13.37 0.27
CA GLN A 243 -20.40 -12.18 0.83
C GLN A 243 -20.99 -10.91 0.21
N ALA A 244 -21.19 -10.87 -1.11
CA ALA A 244 -21.81 -9.75 -1.81
C ALA A 244 -23.26 -9.54 -1.31
N ALA A 245 -24.07 -10.61 -1.23
CA ALA A 245 -25.44 -10.55 -0.75
C ALA A 245 -25.54 -10.04 0.70
N LEU A 246 -24.61 -10.47 1.60
CA LEU A 246 -24.61 -9.99 2.98
C LEU A 246 -24.16 -8.51 3.06
N GLY A 247 -23.21 -8.11 2.21
CA GLY A 247 -22.80 -6.70 2.05
C GLY A 247 -23.95 -5.83 1.57
N ASP A 248 -24.69 -6.29 0.56
CA ASP A 248 -25.89 -5.66 0.01
C ASP A 248 -26.96 -5.45 1.10
N GLN A 249 -27.33 -6.51 1.81
CA GLN A 249 -28.30 -6.47 2.89
C GLN A 249 -27.90 -5.48 3.99
N ALA A 250 -26.61 -5.44 4.39
CA ALA A 250 -26.14 -4.53 5.42
C ALA A 250 -26.26 -3.05 4.98
N VAL A 251 -25.88 -2.74 3.74
CA VAL A 251 -25.97 -1.39 3.18
C VAL A 251 -27.44 -1.00 2.98
N TYR A 252 -28.25 -1.88 2.39
CA TYR A 252 -29.66 -1.62 2.15
C TYR A 252 -30.44 -1.43 3.47
N ALA A 253 -30.18 -2.24 4.49
CA ALA A 253 -30.84 -2.12 5.79
C ALA A 253 -30.64 -0.73 6.41
N HIS A 254 -29.48 -0.11 6.18
CA HIS A 254 -29.15 1.21 6.71
C HIS A 254 -29.65 2.36 5.82
N TYR A 255 -29.39 2.28 4.50
CA TYR A 255 -29.64 3.39 3.57
C TYR A 255 -30.90 3.27 2.72
N ARG A 256 -31.60 2.11 2.74
CA ARG A 256 -32.87 1.87 2.05
C ARG A 256 -32.86 2.22 0.56
N GLY A 257 -31.77 1.94 -0.13
CA GLY A 257 -31.57 2.27 -1.54
C GLY A 257 -31.18 3.73 -1.81
N GLY A 258 -31.17 4.59 -0.80
CA GLY A 258 -30.79 6.00 -0.96
C GLY A 258 -29.29 6.21 -1.19
N ARG A 259 -28.46 5.23 -0.81
CA ARG A 259 -27.02 5.15 -1.09
C ARG A 259 -26.65 3.72 -1.37
N HIS A 260 -25.70 3.55 -2.26
CA HIS A 260 -25.17 2.26 -2.67
C HIS A 260 -23.66 2.32 -2.86
N LEU A 261 -23.01 1.17 -2.95
CA LEU A 261 -21.56 1.06 -3.12
C LEU A 261 -21.28 0.10 -4.26
N SER A 262 -20.52 0.58 -5.25
CA SER A 262 -19.99 -0.27 -6.30
C SER A 262 -18.78 -1.07 -5.79
N VAL A 263 -18.71 -2.35 -6.14
CA VAL A 263 -17.58 -3.20 -5.75
C VAL A 263 -17.24 -4.22 -6.82
N LEU A 264 -15.96 -4.41 -7.08
CA LEU A 264 -15.41 -5.55 -7.78
C LEU A 264 -14.77 -6.47 -6.73
N MET A 265 -15.30 -7.68 -6.61
CA MET A 265 -14.84 -8.69 -5.66
C MET A 265 -14.18 -9.82 -6.42
N LEU A 266 -13.00 -10.26 -5.95
CA LEU A 266 -12.23 -11.32 -6.60
C LEU A 266 -11.68 -12.28 -5.53
N ASP A 267 -11.68 -13.57 -5.86
CA ASP A 267 -11.04 -14.61 -5.08
C ASP A 267 -10.15 -15.45 -5.99
N PHE A 268 -8.85 -15.38 -5.77
CA PHE A 268 -7.81 -16.07 -6.54
C PHE A 268 -7.44 -17.37 -5.83
N GLU A 269 -7.61 -18.51 -6.48
CA GLU A 269 -7.05 -19.78 -6.04
C GLU A 269 -5.56 -19.84 -6.40
N LEU A 270 -4.69 -19.85 -5.38
CA LEU A 270 -3.24 -19.72 -5.56
C LEU A 270 -2.61 -20.92 -6.29
N ALA A 271 -3.25 -22.09 -6.23
CA ALA A 271 -2.74 -23.31 -6.84
C ALA A 271 -2.95 -23.36 -8.36
N THR A 272 -4.08 -22.83 -8.85
CA THR A 272 -4.55 -23.00 -10.23
C THR A 272 -4.57 -21.70 -11.02
N GLY A 273 -4.62 -20.55 -10.34
CA GLY A 273 -4.88 -19.26 -10.96
C GLY A 273 -6.35 -19.04 -11.35
N LEU A 274 -7.26 -19.93 -10.93
CA LEU A 274 -8.68 -19.69 -11.05
C LEU A 274 -9.08 -18.47 -10.25
N VAL A 275 -9.84 -17.58 -10.86
CA VAL A 275 -10.34 -16.35 -10.23
C VAL A 275 -11.86 -16.36 -10.30
N SER A 276 -12.50 -16.41 -9.14
CA SER A 276 -13.93 -16.14 -9.01
C SER A 276 -14.14 -14.64 -8.85
N ALA A 277 -15.08 -14.07 -9.60
CA ALA A 277 -15.33 -12.62 -9.61
C ALA A 277 -16.82 -12.31 -9.46
N VAL A 278 -17.14 -11.25 -8.72
CA VAL A 278 -18.45 -10.57 -8.69
C VAL A 278 -18.21 -9.12 -9.07
N ASP A 279 -18.77 -8.68 -10.20
CA ASP A 279 -18.74 -7.29 -10.65
C ASP A 279 -20.06 -6.61 -10.29
N ALA A 280 -20.08 -5.89 -9.18
CA ALA A 280 -21.23 -5.15 -8.69
C ALA A 280 -21.01 -3.63 -8.85
N GLY A 281 -20.66 -3.17 -10.06
CA GLY A 281 -20.63 -1.75 -10.37
C GLY A 281 -19.46 -1.21 -11.17
N SER A 282 -18.88 -0.07 -10.76
CA SER A 282 -18.00 0.75 -11.59
C SER A 282 -16.51 0.39 -11.63
N PRO A 283 -15.87 -0.27 -10.65
CA PRO A 283 -14.44 -0.57 -10.74
C PRO A 283 -14.13 -1.45 -11.96
N ARG A 284 -13.04 -1.13 -12.66
CA ARG A 284 -12.63 -1.87 -13.88
C ARG A 284 -11.38 -2.69 -13.62
N MET A 285 -11.30 -3.83 -14.30
CA MET A 285 -10.11 -4.67 -14.35
C MET A 285 -9.48 -4.62 -15.73
N LEU A 286 -8.18 -4.31 -15.79
CA LEU A 286 -7.38 -4.39 -17.00
C LEU A 286 -6.29 -5.46 -16.80
N ARG A 287 -5.99 -6.21 -17.86
CA ARG A 287 -4.94 -7.22 -17.88
C ARG A 287 -3.87 -6.87 -18.89
N LEU A 288 -2.63 -6.81 -18.43
CA LEU A 288 -1.44 -6.79 -19.29
C LEU A 288 -0.90 -8.21 -19.39
N ARG A 289 -1.00 -8.81 -20.58
CA ARG A 289 -0.49 -10.14 -20.93
C ARG A 289 0.24 -10.04 -22.26
N ASP A 290 1.42 -10.62 -22.40
CA ASP A 290 2.25 -10.64 -23.64
C ASP A 290 2.45 -9.26 -24.29
N GLY A 291 2.53 -8.23 -23.45
CA GLY A 291 2.70 -6.85 -23.91
C GLY A 291 1.43 -6.19 -24.42
N VAL A 292 0.27 -6.81 -24.31
CA VAL A 292 -1.04 -6.24 -24.68
C VAL A 292 -1.83 -5.93 -23.41
N VAL A 293 -2.39 -4.72 -23.35
CA VAL A 293 -3.32 -4.32 -22.28
C VAL A 293 -4.73 -4.40 -22.82
N GLU A 294 -5.57 -5.16 -22.15
CA GLU A 294 -6.99 -5.30 -22.48
C GLU A 294 -7.85 -5.12 -21.23
N ARG A 295 -9.07 -4.62 -21.40
CA ARG A 295 -10.07 -4.63 -20.35
C ARG A 295 -10.63 -6.04 -20.23
N VAL A 296 -10.72 -6.55 -19.01
CA VAL A 296 -11.41 -7.80 -18.73
C VAL A 296 -12.89 -7.48 -18.55
N GLU A 297 -13.71 -7.98 -19.48
CA GLU A 297 -15.16 -7.77 -19.42
C GLU A 297 -15.80 -8.83 -18.53
N LEU A 298 -16.53 -8.36 -17.53
CA LEU A 298 -17.37 -9.16 -16.64
C LEU A 298 -18.82 -8.74 -16.83
N GLU A 299 -19.76 -9.64 -16.55
CA GLU A 299 -21.18 -9.32 -16.53
C GLU A 299 -21.48 -8.46 -15.31
N ALA A 300 -21.84 -7.21 -15.55
CA ALA A 300 -22.11 -6.25 -14.49
C ALA A 300 -23.41 -6.57 -13.75
N GLN A 301 -23.35 -6.51 -12.43
CA GLN A 301 -24.46 -6.70 -11.51
C GLN A 301 -24.74 -5.41 -10.75
N LEU A 302 -25.79 -5.39 -9.96
CA LEU A 302 -26.23 -4.20 -9.23
C LEU A 302 -25.24 -3.84 -8.11
N PRO A 303 -24.96 -2.56 -7.87
CA PRO A 303 -24.20 -2.11 -6.70
C PRO A 303 -24.84 -2.55 -5.38
N LEU A 304 -24.03 -2.77 -4.35
CA LEU A 304 -24.47 -3.17 -3.02
C LEU A 304 -25.36 -2.11 -2.37
N GLY A 305 -26.53 -2.51 -1.88
CA GLY A 305 -27.47 -1.67 -1.16
C GLY A 305 -28.43 -0.87 -2.05
N MET A 306 -28.45 -1.14 -3.36
CA MET A 306 -29.33 -0.42 -4.28
C MET A 306 -30.78 -0.93 -4.18
N PHE A 307 -30.96 -2.23 -4.06
CA PHE A 307 -32.27 -2.88 -3.93
C PHE A 307 -32.28 -3.89 -2.79
N GLU A 308 -33.47 -4.25 -2.32
CA GLU A 308 -33.67 -5.32 -1.33
C GLU A 308 -33.51 -6.69 -1.99
N ASP A 309 -32.81 -7.61 -1.32
CA ASP A 309 -32.66 -9.01 -1.74
C ASP A 309 -32.08 -9.19 -3.16
N THR A 310 -30.96 -8.52 -3.44
CA THR A 310 -30.23 -8.72 -4.69
C THR A 310 -29.47 -10.05 -4.67
N ASP A 311 -29.66 -10.87 -5.70
CA ASP A 311 -28.89 -12.09 -5.93
C ASP A 311 -27.60 -11.77 -6.71
N TYR A 312 -26.48 -12.30 -6.25
CA TYR A 312 -25.18 -12.15 -6.91
C TYR A 312 -24.67 -13.49 -7.45
N VAL A 313 -24.01 -13.44 -8.61
CA VAL A 313 -23.48 -14.62 -9.29
C VAL A 313 -21.99 -14.45 -9.52
N CYS A 314 -21.19 -15.46 -9.18
CA CYS A 314 -19.77 -15.50 -9.50
C CYS A 314 -19.57 -15.84 -10.99
N GLN A 315 -18.59 -15.16 -11.57
CA GLN A 315 -18.03 -15.48 -12.88
C GLN A 315 -16.61 -15.99 -12.70
N GLU A 316 -16.14 -16.82 -13.60
CA GLU A 316 -14.83 -17.43 -13.52
C GLU A 316 -13.93 -16.98 -14.67
N LEU A 317 -12.66 -16.71 -14.34
CA LEU A 317 -11.59 -16.44 -15.30
C LEU A 317 -10.28 -17.04 -14.78
N TYR A 318 -9.22 -16.96 -15.59
CA TYR A 318 -7.91 -17.47 -15.18
C TYR A 318 -6.84 -16.38 -15.26
N ALA A 319 -6.07 -16.24 -14.17
CA ALA A 319 -4.82 -15.54 -14.15
C ALA A 319 -3.68 -16.51 -14.54
N GLU A 320 -2.87 -16.12 -15.50
CA GLU A 320 -1.72 -16.90 -15.95
C GLU A 320 -0.41 -16.32 -15.41
N PRO A 321 0.61 -17.14 -15.13
CA PRO A 321 1.91 -16.63 -14.69
C PRO A 321 2.46 -15.60 -15.69
N GLY A 322 2.79 -14.41 -15.18
CA GLY A 322 3.24 -13.28 -15.99
C GLY A 322 2.16 -12.22 -16.24
N ASP A 323 0.90 -12.49 -15.90
CA ASP A 323 -0.15 -11.48 -15.95
C ASP A 323 0.10 -10.35 -14.96
N ARG A 324 -0.15 -9.13 -15.41
CA ARG A 324 -0.36 -7.97 -14.54
C ARG A 324 -1.83 -7.57 -14.62
N LEU A 325 -2.54 -7.67 -13.50
CA LEU A 325 -3.90 -7.22 -13.36
C LEU A 325 -3.89 -5.83 -12.69
N VAL A 326 -4.61 -4.88 -13.29
CA VAL A 326 -4.72 -3.52 -12.76
C VAL A 326 -6.19 -3.20 -12.58
N PHE A 327 -6.54 -2.83 -11.36
CA PHE A 327 -7.90 -2.47 -10.97
C PHE A 327 -7.95 -0.98 -10.72
N VAL A 328 -8.99 -0.33 -11.23
CA VAL A 328 -9.14 1.13 -11.14
C VAL A 328 -10.58 1.52 -10.83
N SER A 329 -10.75 2.57 -10.04
CA SER A 329 -12.03 3.24 -9.83
C SER A 329 -12.36 4.18 -10.99
N ASP A 330 -13.57 4.71 -11.02
CA ASP A 330 -14.02 5.63 -12.07
C ASP A 330 -13.31 6.99 -12.02
N GLY A 331 -12.87 7.45 -10.85
CA GLY A 331 -12.00 8.62 -10.74
C GLY A 331 -10.63 8.48 -11.42
N VAL A 332 -10.28 7.30 -11.96
CA VAL A 332 -9.12 7.13 -12.84
C VAL A 332 -9.50 7.30 -14.30
N TYR A 333 -10.47 6.55 -14.80
CA TYR A 333 -10.80 6.55 -16.24
C TYR A 333 -11.78 7.65 -16.65
N GLY A 334 -12.51 8.23 -15.70
CA GLY A 334 -13.48 9.30 -15.90
C GLY A 334 -12.89 10.71 -15.95
N VAL A 335 -11.63 10.88 -15.56
CA VAL A 335 -10.99 12.21 -15.48
C VAL A 335 -10.91 12.87 -16.85
N ALA A 336 -11.29 14.16 -16.90
CA ALA A 336 -11.13 14.99 -18.10
C ALA A 336 -9.89 15.89 -17.99
N SER A 337 -9.24 16.13 -19.14
CA SER A 337 -8.21 17.15 -19.28
C SER A 337 -8.81 18.56 -19.20
N PRO A 338 -8.00 19.62 -19.03
CA PRO A 338 -8.49 21.00 -19.12
C PRO A 338 -9.15 21.36 -20.45
N ARG A 339 -8.97 20.51 -21.48
CA ARG A 339 -9.61 20.66 -22.82
C ARG A 339 -10.90 19.84 -22.94
N GLY A 340 -11.31 19.14 -21.89
CA GLY A 340 -12.49 18.27 -21.88
C GLY A 340 -12.27 16.88 -22.50
N GLU A 341 -11.02 16.49 -22.79
CA GLU A 341 -10.70 15.15 -23.29
C GLU A 341 -10.68 14.15 -22.12
N ALA A 342 -11.51 13.11 -22.18
CA ALA A 342 -11.49 12.05 -21.18
C ALA A 342 -10.18 11.26 -21.22
N TYR A 343 -9.65 10.87 -20.06
CA TYR A 343 -8.49 9.99 -19.96
C TYR A 343 -8.76 8.66 -20.66
N GLY A 344 -9.85 8.00 -20.28
CA GLY A 344 -10.40 6.85 -20.97
C GLY A 344 -9.49 5.63 -21.02
N ASP A 345 -10.02 4.55 -21.59
CA ASP A 345 -9.33 3.23 -21.58
C ASP A 345 -8.03 3.23 -22.40
N ALA A 346 -7.95 4.00 -23.50
CA ALA A 346 -6.76 4.02 -24.34
C ALA A 346 -5.56 4.72 -23.65
N ALA A 347 -5.78 5.80 -22.91
CA ALA A 347 -4.71 6.46 -22.16
C ALA A 347 -4.30 5.61 -20.97
N LEU A 348 -5.26 5.02 -20.25
CA LEU A 348 -5.02 4.11 -19.17
C LEU A 348 -4.21 2.88 -19.62
N ALA A 349 -4.56 2.27 -20.76
CA ALA A 349 -3.81 1.15 -21.31
C ALA A 349 -2.36 1.53 -21.63
N ARG A 350 -2.11 2.72 -22.20
CA ARG A 350 -0.73 3.22 -22.44
C ARG A 350 0.03 3.44 -21.13
N ALA A 351 -0.64 4.01 -20.11
CA ALA A 351 -0.03 4.20 -18.80
C ALA A 351 0.38 2.86 -18.17
N ILE A 352 -0.51 1.87 -18.18
CA ILE A 352 -0.22 0.51 -17.68
C ILE A 352 0.95 -0.10 -18.47
N GLN A 353 0.93 -0.03 -19.79
CA GLN A 353 1.99 -0.53 -20.66
C GLN A 353 3.36 0.11 -20.34
N ALA A 354 3.39 1.41 -20.06
CA ALA A 354 4.61 2.12 -19.69
C ALA A 354 5.21 1.61 -18.37
N THR A 355 4.38 1.06 -17.48
CA THR A 355 4.80 0.53 -16.17
C THR A 355 5.28 -0.93 -16.21
N ARG A 356 5.34 -1.59 -17.37
CA ARG A 356 5.61 -3.04 -17.49
C ARG A 356 6.89 -3.53 -16.80
N LEU A 357 7.88 -2.67 -16.62
CA LEU A 357 9.16 -2.99 -15.95
C LEU A 357 9.20 -2.55 -14.48
N LEU A 358 8.17 -1.88 -13.99
CA LEU A 358 8.11 -1.45 -12.59
C LEU A 358 7.60 -2.60 -11.71
N PRO A 359 8.07 -2.68 -10.45
CA PRO A 359 7.47 -3.56 -9.46
C PRO A 359 5.99 -3.21 -9.22
N ALA A 360 5.15 -4.20 -8.91
CA ALA A 360 3.71 -4.00 -8.67
C ALA A 360 3.40 -2.85 -7.69
N ALA A 361 4.20 -2.71 -6.63
CA ALA A 361 4.02 -1.65 -5.62
C ALA A 361 4.28 -0.22 -6.15
N GLU A 362 4.94 -0.05 -7.30
CA GLU A 362 5.22 1.27 -7.91
C GLU A 362 4.24 1.61 -9.04
N VAL A 363 3.57 0.62 -9.59
CA VAL A 363 2.63 0.79 -10.70
C VAL A 363 1.51 1.78 -10.38
N PRO A 364 0.81 1.66 -9.22
CA PRO A 364 -0.26 2.58 -8.90
C PRO A 364 0.19 4.05 -8.90
N GLY A 365 1.30 4.33 -8.22
CA GLY A 365 1.84 5.70 -8.18
C GLY A 365 2.30 6.22 -9.54
N ALA A 366 2.79 5.36 -10.44
CA ALA A 366 3.16 5.75 -11.80
C ALA A 366 1.94 6.11 -12.64
N VAL A 367 0.88 5.30 -12.59
CA VAL A 367 -0.40 5.57 -13.28
C VAL A 367 -1.04 6.85 -12.76
N LEU A 368 -1.10 7.05 -11.44
CA LEU A 368 -1.68 8.26 -10.83
C LEU A 368 -0.88 9.53 -11.15
N ARG A 369 0.44 9.46 -11.29
CA ARG A 369 1.25 10.61 -11.74
C ARG A 369 0.93 10.98 -13.19
N GLU A 370 0.74 10.02 -14.08
CA GLU A 370 0.33 10.28 -15.47
C GLU A 370 -1.08 10.88 -15.53
N LEU A 371 -2.01 10.33 -14.76
CA LEU A 371 -3.36 10.87 -14.59
C LEU A 371 -3.34 12.33 -14.12
N LYS A 372 -2.50 12.64 -13.11
CA LYS A 372 -2.32 14.02 -12.63
C LYS A 372 -1.78 14.94 -13.73
N GLY A 373 -0.85 14.46 -14.54
CA GLY A 373 -0.34 15.18 -15.72
C GLY A 373 -1.46 15.47 -16.73
N HIS A 374 -2.35 14.51 -16.98
CA HIS A 374 -3.51 14.67 -17.88
C HIS A 374 -4.53 15.68 -17.34
N ARG A 375 -4.86 15.61 -16.05
CA ARG A 375 -5.78 16.52 -15.35
C ARG A 375 -5.25 17.95 -15.26
N GLY A 376 -3.93 18.12 -15.24
CA GLY A 376 -3.29 19.42 -15.05
C GLY A 376 -3.51 19.98 -13.66
N GLN A 377 -3.84 21.28 -13.55
CA GLN A 377 -4.01 21.99 -12.26
C GLN A 377 -5.44 21.95 -11.70
N SER A 378 -6.37 21.26 -12.37
CA SER A 378 -7.74 21.11 -11.87
C SER A 378 -7.74 20.30 -10.55
N SER A 379 -8.59 20.68 -9.60
CA SER A 379 -8.83 19.87 -8.40
C SER A 379 -9.35 18.49 -8.79
N SER A 380 -9.12 17.50 -7.96
CA SER A 380 -9.83 16.23 -8.09
C SER A 380 -11.22 16.40 -7.57
N ASP A 381 -12.21 16.06 -8.39
CA ASP A 381 -13.62 16.03 -7.99
C ASP A 381 -14.03 14.66 -7.50
N ASP A 382 -13.09 13.68 -7.52
CA ASP A 382 -13.29 12.30 -7.11
C ASP A 382 -11.98 11.65 -6.66
N ASP A 383 -12.08 10.52 -5.92
CA ASP A 383 -10.97 9.65 -5.58
C ASP A 383 -10.46 8.91 -6.82
N ALA A 384 -9.19 8.66 -6.87
CA ALA A 384 -8.56 7.84 -7.90
C ALA A 384 -7.82 6.67 -7.22
N LEU A 385 -8.39 5.50 -7.31
CA LEU A 385 -7.82 4.27 -6.77
C LEU A 385 -7.20 3.43 -7.89
N VAL A 386 -5.97 3.00 -7.68
CA VAL A 386 -5.29 2.01 -8.53
C VAL A 386 -4.74 0.89 -7.67
N VAL A 387 -5.09 -0.34 -8.01
CA VAL A 387 -4.50 -1.56 -7.43
C VAL A 387 -3.83 -2.34 -8.56
N CYS A 388 -2.61 -2.82 -8.34
CA CYS A 388 -1.86 -3.66 -9.26
C CYS A 388 -1.56 -5.00 -8.61
N LEU A 389 -1.80 -6.08 -9.32
CA LEU A 389 -1.47 -7.45 -8.93
C LEU A 389 -0.66 -8.10 -10.06
N ASP A 390 0.63 -8.39 -9.78
CA ASP A 390 1.45 -9.25 -10.63
C ASP A 390 1.22 -10.70 -10.21
N TRP A 391 0.70 -11.52 -11.11
CA TRP A 391 0.48 -12.93 -10.89
C TRP A 391 1.71 -13.73 -11.34
N LEU A 392 2.32 -14.46 -10.42
CA LEU A 392 3.53 -15.26 -10.67
C LEU A 392 3.20 -16.75 -10.81
N GLY A 393 2.05 -17.17 -10.27
CA GLY A 393 1.66 -18.57 -10.15
C GLY A 393 2.49 -19.32 -9.11
N ARG A 394 2.17 -20.59 -8.93
CA ARG A 394 2.97 -21.53 -8.13
C ARG A 394 3.99 -22.26 -8.96
#